data_88fa190a8265054c30519fa783234d4f
#
_entry.id   88fa190a8265054c30519fa783234d4f
#
_cell.length_a   1.000
_cell.length_b   1.000
_cell.length_c   1.000
_cell.angle_alpha   90.00
_cell.angle_beta   90.00
_cell.angle_gamma   90.00
#
_symmetry.space_group_name_H-M   'P 1'
#
loop_
_entity.id
_entity.type
_entity.pdbx_description
1 polymer ?
#
loop_
_entity_poly.entity_id
_entity_poly.type
_entity_poly.pdbx_seq_one_letter_code
_entity_poly.pdbx_strand_id
1 'polypeptide(L)'
;PASPWQARGMDRLPIAQVAERSGFAASALRFYEERGLISAERSPGGRRTYARSELRRLAFIRAASNVGLTLEEIRTELDRLPNSRTPTKADWQRISRHWRGALDERIEALIRLRDGLDSCIGCG
;
A
#
# COMPACT_ATOMS: atom_id res chain seq x y z
N PRO A 1 -26.73 23.44 3.35
CA PRO A 1 -25.33 23.05 3.33
C PRO A 1 -25.18 21.55 3.17
N ALA A 2 -24.19 21.15 2.42
CA ALA A 2 -23.91 19.74 2.22
C ALA A 2 -23.51 19.08 3.54
N SER A 3 -23.90 17.83 3.74
CA SER A 3 -23.42 17.05 4.88
C SER A 3 -21.92 16.86 4.76
N PRO A 4 -21.21 16.58 5.88
CA PRO A 4 -19.77 16.28 5.80
C PRO A 4 -19.47 15.17 4.80
N TRP A 5 -20.39 14.20 4.66
CA TRP A 5 -20.23 13.15 3.68
C TRP A 5 -20.29 13.70 2.25
N GLN A 6 -21.24 14.58 1.97
CA GLN A 6 -21.38 15.18 0.62
C GLN A 6 -20.19 16.05 0.27
N ALA A 7 -19.64 16.78 1.23
CA ALA A 7 -18.44 17.58 1.01
C ALA A 7 -17.25 16.68 0.66
N ARG A 8 -17.16 15.51 1.29
CA ARG A 8 -16.12 14.52 1.01
C ARG A 8 -16.47 13.60 -0.15
N GLY A 9 -17.73 13.60 -0.58
CA GLY A 9 -18.24 12.69 -1.61
C GLY A 9 -17.55 12.86 -2.95
N MET A 10 -17.09 14.07 -3.26
CA MET A 10 -16.34 14.35 -4.49
C MET A 10 -15.02 13.61 -4.53
N ASP A 11 -14.46 13.29 -3.35
CA ASP A 11 -13.19 12.57 -3.20
C ASP A 11 -13.40 11.11 -2.78
N ARG A 12 -14.66 10.66 -2.77
CA ARG A 12 -15.02 9.28 -2.41
C ARG A 12 -15.31 8.46 -3.64
N LEU A 13 -14.82 7.24 -3.66
CA LEU A 13 -14.98 6.35 -4.80
C LEU A 13 -15.70 5.08 -4.36
N PRO A 14 -16.69 4.61 -5.14
CA PRO A 14 -17.29 3.30 -4.89
C PRO A 14 -16.26 2.19 -5.18
N ILE A 15 -16.45 1.03 -4.56
CA ILE A 15 -15.51 -0.08 -4.67
C ILE A 15 -15.23 -0.49 -6.12
N ALA A 16 -16.25 -0.41 -6.99
CA ALA A 16 -16.07 -0.76 -8.40
C ALA A 16 -15.06 0.13 -9.10
N GLN A 17 -15.08 1.44 -8.80
CA GLN A 17 -14.12 2.38 -9.38
C GLN A 17 -12.71 2.17 -8.80
N VAL A 18 -12.62 1.89 -7.50
CA VAL A 18 -11.33 1.60 -6.88
C VAL A 18 -10.72 0.33 -7.47
N ALA A 19 -11.54 -0.70 -7.65
CA ALA A 19 -11.10 -1.94 -8.28
C ALA A 19 -10.56 -1.68 -9.69
N GLU A 20 -11.30 -0.92 -10.49
CA GLU A 20 -10.90 -0.58 -11.86
C GLU A 20 -9.58 0.20 -11.89
N ARG A 21 -9.48 1.25 -11.07
CA ARG A 21 -8.29 2.12 -11.07
C ARG A 21 -7.06 1.47 -10.47
N SER A 22 -7.24 0.65 -9.44
CA SER A 22 -6.11 0.00 -8.76
C SER A 22 -5.66 -1.29 -9.41
N GLY A 23 -6.55 -1.90 -10.18
CA GLY A 23 -6.30 -3.22 -10.75
C GLY A 23 -6.49 -4.37 -9.78
N PHE A 24 -6.91 -4.09 -8.54
CA PHE A 24 -7.23 -5.13 -7.56
C PHE A 24 -8.68 -5.55 -7.69
N ALA A 25 -8.95 -6.84 -7.49
CA ALA A 25 -10.32 -7.33 -7.41
C ALA A 25 -11.01 -6.79 -6.14
N ALA A 26 -12.34 -6.67 -6.18
CA ALA A 26 -13.10 -6.20 -5.03
C ALA A 26 -12.85 -7.05 -3.78
N SER A 27 -12.68 -8.37 -3.96
CA SER A 27 -12.38 -9.29 -2.86
C SER A 27 -11.03 -8.95 -2.21
N ALA A 28 -10.03 -8.59 -3.01
CA ALA A 28 -8.73 -8.17 -2.48
C ALA A 28 -8.83 -6.87 -1.70
N LEU A 29 -9.63 -5.92 -2.19
CA LEU A 29 -9.87 -4.65 -1.49
C LEU A 29 -10.50 -4.86 -0.13
N ARG A 30 -11.49 -5.75 -0.05
CA ARG A 30 -12.13 -6.11 1.23
C ARG A 30 -11.14 -6.77 2.17
N PHE A 31 -10.29 -7.63 1.65
CA PHE A 31 -9.25 -8.30 2.43
C PHE A 31 -8.27 -7.28 3.02
N TYR A 32 -7.79 -6.33 2.22
CA TYR A 32 -6.87 -5.30 2.70
C TYR A 32 -7.54 -4.38 3.73
N GLU A 33 -8.81 -4.09 3.55
CA GLU A 33 -9.58 -3.31 4.52
C GLU A 33 -9.68 -4.04 5.86
N GLU A 34 -10.00 -5.33 5.84
CA GLU A 34 -10.09 -6.16 7.03
C GLU A 34 -8.76 -6.25 7.78
N ARG A 35 -7.66 -6.22 7.04
CA ARG A 35 -6.32 -6.27 7.62
C ARG A 35 -5.78 -4.90 8.01
N GLY A 36 -6.56 -3.84 7.84
CA GLY A 36 -6.17 -2.50 8.25
C GLY A 36 -5.18 -1.80 7.34
N LEU A 37 -5.01 -2.28 6.12
CA LEU A 37 -4.09 -1.66 5.15
C LEU A 37 -4.72 -0.48 4.44
N ILE A 38 -6.03 -0.54 4.21
CA ILE A 38 -6.82 0.56 3.64
C ILE A 38 -8.06 0.75 4.49
N SER A 39 -8.70 1.91 4.35
CA SER A 39 -9.90 2.27 5.09
C SER A 39 -11.06 2.56 4.15
N ALA A 40 -12.25 2.14 4.54
CA ALA A 40 -13.47 2.44 3.82
C ALA A 40 -14.45 3.13 4.76
N GLU A 41 -15.38 3.87 4.18
CA GLU A 41 -16.52 4.44 4.89
C GLU A 41 -17.79 4.03 4.15
N ARG A 42 -18.89 3.97 4.87
CA ARG A 42 -20.18 3.69 4.25
C ARG A 42 -20.87 4.98 3.89
N SER A 43 -21.43 5.02 2.68
CA SER A 43 -22.28 6.13 2.24
C SER A 43 -23.60 6.11 3.01
N PRO A 44 -24.41 7.18 2.95
CA PRO A 44 -25.74 7.18 3.55
C PRO A 44 -26.62 6.03 3.08
N GLY A 45 -26.41 5.53 1.86
CA GLY A 45 -27.11 4.36 1.34
C GLY A 45 -26.53 3.02 1.77
N GLY A 46 -25.53 3.02 2.66
CA GLY A 46 -24.91 1.79 3.16
C GLY A 46 -23.85 1.20 2.28
N ARG A 47 -23.51 1.83 1.18
CA ARG A 47 -22.49 1.34 0.26
C ARG A 47 -21.08 1.70 0.75
N ARG A 48 -20.16 0.79 0.52
CA ARG A 48 -18.75 0.99 0.85
C ARG A 48 -18.11 1.98 -0.11
N THR A 49 -17.43 2.99 0.43
CA THR A 49 -16.71 4.00 -0.36
C THR A 49 -15.31 4.19 0.21
N TYR A 50 -14.40 4.62 -0.66
CA TYR A 50 -12.99 4.81 -0.32
C TYR A 50 -12.56 6.22 -0.66
N ALA A 51 -11.74 6.84 0.18
CA ALA A 51 -11.12 8.10 -0.15
C ALA A 51 -10.19 7.90 -1.35
N ARG A 52 -10.09 8.92 -2.20
CA ARG A 52 -9.18 8.88 -3.35
C ARG A 52 -7.73 8.60 -2.92
N SER A 53 -7.33 9.10 -1.76
CA SER A 53 -6.01 8.87 -1.19
C SER A 53 -5.68 7.39 -0.96
N GLU A 54 -6.70 6.53 -0.84
CA GLU A 54 -6.48 5.10 -0.68
C GLU A 54 -5.91 4.45 -1.94
N LEU A 55 -6.10 5.07 -3.11
CA LEU A 55 -5.49 4.58 -4.35
C LEU A 55 -3.96 4.57 -4.26
N ARG A 56 -3.39 5.55 -3.56
CA ARG A 56 -1.94 5.61 -3.39
C ARG A 56 -1.44 4.51 -2.45
N ARG A 57 -2.22 4.21 -1.41
CA ARG A 57 -1.91 3.06 -0.53
C ARG A 57 -1.95 1.75 -1.31
N LEU A 58 -2.93 1.60 -2.18
CA LEU A 58 -3.05 0.40 -3.02
C LEU A 58 -1.89 0.28 -4.01
N ALA A 59 -1.46 1.39 -4.59
CA ALA A 59 -0.28 1.40 -5.47
C ALA A 59 0.97 0.95 -4.71
N PHE A 60 1.13 1.41 -3.47
CA PHE A 60 2.23 1.01 -2.61
C PHE A 60 2.17 -0.50 -2.29
N ILE A 61 0.99 -1.00 -1.95
CA ILE A 61 0.77 -2.43 -1.67
C ILE A 61 1.20 -3.27 -2.88
N ARG A 62 0.79 -2.86 -4.08
CA ARG A 62 1.14 -3.58 -5.30
C ARG A 62 2.65 -3.59 -5.53
N ALA A 63 3.29 -2.43 -5.48
CA ALA A 63 4.72 -2.32 -5.70
C ALA A 63 5.51 -3.15 -4.68
N ALA A 64 5.10 -3.08 -3.43
CA ALA A 64 5.74 -3.80 -2.33
C ALA A 64 5.57 -5.31 -2.48
N SER A 65 4.37 -5.76 -2.84
CA SER A 65 4.10 -7.19 -3.06
C SER A 65 4.91 -7.73 -4.23
N ASN A 66 5.07 -6.93 -5.28
CA ASN A 66 5.82 -7.34 -6.46
C ASN A 66 7.30 -7.60 -6.19
N VAL A 67 7.86 -6.95 -5.18
CA VAL A 67 9.26 -7.17 -4.79
C VAL A 67 9.39 -8.11 -3.58
N GLY A 68 8.31 -8.79 -3.21
CA GLY A 68 8.36 -9.86 -2.24
C GLY A 68 8.19 -9.45 -0.78
N LEU A 69 7.74 -8.23 -0.50
CA LEU A 69 7.41 -7.87 0.88
C LEU A 69 6.16 -8.62 1.33
N THR A 70 6.18 -9.05 2.59
CA THR A 70 5.02 -9.68 3.20
C THR A 70 3.95 -8.63 3.51
N LEU A 71 2.73 -9.09 3.66
CA LEU A 71 1.61 -8.21 4.01
C LEU A 71 1.85 -7.49 5.34
N GLU A 72 2.47 -8.18 6.30
CA GLU A 72 2.80 -7.62 7.60
C GLU A 72 3.85 -6.51 7.49
N GLU A 73 4.87 -6.72 6.67
CA GLU A 73 5.89 -5.70 6.39
C GLU A 73 5.28 -4.46 5.74
N ILE A 74 4.37 -4.67 4.78
CA ILE A 74 3.65 -3.59 4.11
C ILE A 74 2.80 -2.81 5.10
N ARG A 75 2.08 -3.52 5.96
CA ARG A 75 1.25 -2.91 6.99
C ARG A 75 2.08 -2.03 7.94
N THR A 76 3.22 -2.53 8.37
CA THR A 76 4.14 -1.79 9.24
C THR A 76 4.53 -0.46 8.61
N GLU A 77 4.85 -0.48 7.32
CA GLU A 77 5.21 0.76 6.62
C GLU A 77 4.03 1.71 6.45
N LEU A 78 2.85 1.19 6.11
CA LEU A 78 1.65 2.02 5.98
C LEU A 78 1.21 2.63 7.30
N ASP A 79 1.48 1.96 8.42
CA ASP A 79 1.16 2.49 9.75
C ASP A 79 1.99 3.74 10.10
N ARG A 80 3.05 4.03 9.37
CA ARG A 80 3.82 5.27 9.53
C ARG A 80 3.10 6.48 8.96
N LEU A 81 2.07 6.27 8.15
CA LEU A 81 1.25 7.36 7.62
C LEU A 81 0.28 7.87 8.68
N PRO A 82 -0.05 9.17 8.66
CA PRO A 82 -1.02 9.70 9.60
C PRO A 82 -2.42 9.13 9.34
N ASN A 83 -3.16 8.83 10.41
CA ASN A 83 -4.54 8.34 10.32
C ASN A 83 -5.56 9.48 10.42
N SER A 84 -5.16 10.62 10.98
CA SER A 84 -6.06 11.73 11.26
C SER A 84 -6.27 12.67 10.07
N ARG A 85 -5.50 12.49 9.01
CA ARG A 85 -5.55 13.33 7.83
C ARG A 85 -5.07 12.57 6.60
N THR A 86 -5.34 13.11 5.42
CA THR A 86 -4.81 12.56 4.17
C THR A 86 -3.29 12.68 4.17
N PRO A 87 -2.55 11.61 3.86
CA PRO A 87 -1.09 11.68 3.77
C PRO A 87 -0.64 12.67 2.71
N THR A 88 0.38 13.46 3.05
CA THR A 88 0.98 14.43 2.14
C THR A 88 2.11 13.79 1.34
N LYS A 89 2.62 14.52 0.35
CA LYS A 89 3.81 14.11 -0.39
C LYS A 89 5.00 13.87 0.54
N ALA A 90 5.14 14.71 1.56
CA ALA A 90 6.22 14.57 2.54
C ALA A 90 6.09 13.27 3.35
N ASP A 91 4.87 12.88 3.69
CA ASP A 91 4.63 11.62 4.40
C ASP A 91 5.08 10.43 3.56
N TRP A 92 4.72 10.42 2.27
CA TRP A 92 5.14 9.37 1.35
C TRP A 92 6.65 9.38 1.10
N GLN A 93 7.26 10.55 1.07
CA GLN A 93 8.72 10.67 0.91
C GLN A 93 9.47 10.06 2.09
N ARG A 94 8.93 10.19 3.32
CA ARG A 94 9.52 9.55 4.49
C ARG A 94 9.50 8.03 4.37
N ILE A 95 8.39 7.48 3.92
CA ILE A 95 8.29 6.04 3.67
C ILE A 95 9.28 5.61 2.60
N SER A 96 9.35 6.36 1.52
CA SER A 96 10.26 6.07 0.40
C SER A 96 11.71 6.05 0.86
N ARG A 97 12.12 7.02 1.69
CA ARG A 97 13.49 7.07 2.22
C ARG A 97 13.80 5.88 3.14
N HIS A 98 12.86 5.55 4.01
CA HIS A 98 13.01 4.39 4.90
C HIS A 98 13.13 3.10 4.08
N TRP A 99 12.32 2.99 3.06
CA TRP A 99 12.30 1.82 2.18
C TRP A 99 13.56 1.67 1.36
N ARG A 100 14.11 2.79 0.89
CA ARG A 100 15.34 2.76 0.10
C ARG A 100 16.45 2.06 0.87
N GLY A 101 16.62 2.38 2.15
CA GLY A 101 17.62 1.73 2.99
C GLY A 101 17.38 0.23 3.13
N ALA A 102 16.14 -0.16 3.39
CA ALA A 102 15.79 -1.57 3.52
C ALA A 102 15.97 -2.33 2.20
N LEU A 103 15.63 -1.70 1.08
CA LEU A 103 15.82 -2.31 -0.24
C LEU A 103 17.30 -2.43 -0.58
N ASP A 104 18.10 -1.42 -0.26
CA ASP A 104 19.54 -1.47 -0.50
C ASP A 104 20.18 -2.61 0.29
N GLU A 105 19.79 -2.81 1.54
CA GLU A 105 20.27 -3.94 2.35
C GLU A 105 19.88 -5.28 1.71
N ARG A 106 18.67 -5.40 1.18
CA ARG A 106 18.24 -6.61 0.48
C ARG A 106 19.01 -6.85 -0.80
N ILE A 107 19.25 -5.79 -1.56
CA ILE A 107 20.05 -5.87 -2.78
C ILE A 107 21.45 -6.41 -2.45
N GLU A 108 22.10 -5.85 -1.44
CA GLU A 108 23.42 -6.30 -1.01
C GLU A 108 23.40 -7.74 -0.53
N ALA A 109 22.38 -8.14 0.23
CA ALA A 109 22.24 -9.51 0.69
C ALA A 109 22.06 -10.48 -0.46
N LEU A 110 21.27 -10.10 -1.46
CA LEU A 110 21.08 -10.93 -2.66
C LEU A 110 22.36 -11.04 -3.49
N ILE A 111 23.12 -9.96 -3.59
CA ILE A 111 24.43 -9.97 -4.28
C ILE A 111 25.38 -10.93 -3.57
N ARG A 112 25.46 -10.86 -2.24
CA ARG A 112 26.31 -11.76 -1.46
C ARG A 112 25.89 -13.22 -1.64
N LEU A 113 24.58 -13.49 -1.65
CA LEU A 113 24.06 -14.83 -1.87
C LEU A 113 24.46 -15.34 -3.26
N ARG A 114 24.25 -14.53 -4.29
CA ARG A 114 24.62 -14.87 -5.67
C ARG A 114 26.09 -15.20 -5.78
N ASP A 115 26.94 -14.35 -5.23
CA ASP A 115 28.40 -14.54 -5.31
C ASP A 115 28.85 -15.74 -4.49
N GLY A 116 28.20 -15.96 -3.34
CA GLY A 116 28.45 -17.14 -2.52
C GLY A 116 28.05 -18.44 -3.21
N LEU A 117 26.93 -18.43 -3.93
CA LEU A 117 26.51 -19.59 -4.70
C LEU A 117 27.47 -19.89 -5.84
N ASP A 118 27.93 -18.85 -6.52
CA ASP A 118 28.94 -19.01 -7.58
C ASP A 118 30.22 -19.63 -7.02
N SER A 119 30.67 -19.17 -5.87
CA SER A 119 31.86 -19.70 -5.22
C SER A 119 31.67 -21.16 -4.81
N CYS A 120 30.52 -21.51 -4.25
CA CYS A 120 30.22 -22.89 -3.86
C CYS A 120 30.15 -23.82 -5.07
N ILE A 121 29.55 -23.37 -6.15
CA ILE A 121 29.45 -24.15 -7.39
C ILE A 121 30.84 -24.30 -8.00
N GLY A 122 31.63 -23.24 -7.97
CA GLY A 122 33.00 -23.28 -8.52
C GLY A 122 33.94 -24.16 -7.73
N CYS A 123 33.74 -24.31 -6.41
CA CYS A 123 34.55 -25.17 -5.56
C CYS A 123 34.12 -26.64 -5.61
N GLY A 124 32.88 -26.87 -5.98
CA GLY A 124 32.34 -28.20 -6.02
C GLY A 124 32.76 -28.98 -7.19
#